data_41c84d4481a28040913c903ab0c9ac7b
#
_entry.id   41c84d4481a28040913c903ab0c9ac7b
#
_cell.length_a   1.000
_cell.length_b   1.000
_cell.length_c   1.000
_cell.angle_alpha   90.00
_cell.angle_beta   90.00
_cell.angle_gamma   90.00
#
_symmetry.space_group_name_H-M   'P 1'
#
loop_
_entity.id
_entity.type
_entity.pdbx_description
1 polymer ?
#
loop_
_entity_poly.entity_id
_entity_poly.type
_entity_poly.pdbx_seq_one_letter_code
_entity_poly.pdbx_strand_id
1 'polypeptide(L)'
;LLLLILGLRAVKLTGMCPDTLAVPFLKESLGNLIGTGLFAPARIKRLILLKTLLMRFAHFSLHLIFISADEAPKSEWKKCPCCQKRIKDNNLKDEEDLQGWLNNEILAFVKSKGKRLIGWNEVLKAKSLDKSVICQYWTPKKDSRARDWANNGNSVILSNHQSFYFDMTYAQYSLKNTYNYNYKNFGIKPESEKNILGIEAENWTEWTDCPEKLEVFMYPRTQALAEVAWSPESKKEFDSFMARMENFKPYFEYFGMSYAVNSVAMPKKWLLKSKIRKEF
;
A
#
# COMPACT_ATOMS: atom_id res chain seq x y z
N LEU A 1 9.99 10.50 4.86
CA LEU A 1 8.59 10.69 5.21
C LEU A 1 8.09 9.39 5.83
N LEU A 2 7.86 9.38 7.15
CA LEU A 2 7.22 8.26 7.83
C LEU A 2 5.71 8.51 7.72
N LEU A 3 5.05 7.82 6.81
CA LEU A 3 3.59 7.85 6.69
C LEU A 3 3.06 6.50 7.16
N LEU A 4 2.24 6.50 8.19
CA LEU A 4 1.49 5.34 8.63
C LEU A 4 0.10 5.42 8.00
N ILE A 5 -0.23 4.49 7.11
CA ILE A 5 -1.58 4.38 6.57
C ILE A 5 -2.35 3.35 7.40
N LEU A 6 -3.29 3.82 8.18
CA LEU A 6 -4.32 2.98 8.77
C LEU A 6 -5.39 2.74 7.70
N GLY A 7 -5.29 1.60 7.02
CA GLY A 7 -6.28 1.18 6.03
C GLY A 7 -7.54 0.67 6.72
N LEU A 8 -8.68 1.31 6.47
CA LEU A 8 -9.97 0.72 6.79
C LEU A 8 -10.21 -0.47 5.86
N ARG A 9 -10.71 -1.57 6.40
CA ARG A 9 -10.97 -2.85 5.73
C ARG A 9 -11.73 -2.63 4.42
N ALA A 10 -11.09 -2.89 3.29
CA ALA A 10 -11.76 -2.95 2.00
C ALA A 10 -12.63 -4.22 1.97
N VAL A 11 -13.94 -4.07 1.96
CA VAL A 11 -14.84 -5.21 1.72
C VAL A 11 -14.62 -5.67 0.28
N LYS A 12 -14.18 -6.89 0.12
CA LYS A 12 -13.94 -7.54 -1.16
C LYS A 12 -15.28 -7.80 -1.85
N LEU A 13 -15.76 -6.83 -2.62
CA LEU A 13 -16.91 -7.00 -3.52
C LEU A 13 -16.38 -7.44 -4.89
N THR A 14 -16.12 -8.73 -5.02
CA THR A 14 -15.65 -9.33 -6.26
C THR A 14 -16.82 -9.58 -7.19
N GLY A 15 -16.76 -9.06 -8.40
CA GLY A 15 -17.45 -9.63 -9.56
C GLY A 15 -18.79 -9.04 -9.97
N MET A 16 -19.31 -7.95 -9.39
CA MET A 16 -20.57 -7.37 -9.82
C MET A 16 -20.43 -6.28 -10.88
N CYS A 17 -21.20 -6.40 -11.96
CA CYS A 17 -21.38 -5.30 -12.90
C CYS A 17 -22.01 -4.11 -12.18
N PRO A 18 -21.46 -2.92 -12.33
CA PRO A 18 -21.89 -1.74 -11.57
C PRO A 18 -23.32 -1.26 -11.83
N ASP A 19 -24.05 -1.85 -12.77
CA ASP A 19 -25.43 -1.50 -13.09
C ASP A 19 -26.46 -2.02 -12.08
N THR A 20 -26.08 -3.01 -11.24
CA THR A 20 -26.97 -3.65 -10.27
C THR A 20 -26.90 -3.06 -8.87
N LEU A 21 -26.01 -2.10 -8.61
CA LEU A 21 -25.89 -1.46 -7.30
C LEU A 21 -26.83 -0.27 -7.18
N ALA A 22 -27.93 -0.49 -6.50
CA ALA A 22 -28.86 0.55 -6.12
C ALA A 22 -28.22 1.58 -5.16
N VAL A 23 -28.58 2.83 -5.36
CA VAL A 23 -28.09 4.06 -4.70
C VAL A 23 -28.11 4.09 -3.14
N PRO A 24 -28.86 3.25 -2.40
CA PRO A 24 -28.89 3.31 -0.93
C PRO A 24 -27.57 2.96 -0.23
N PHE A 25 -26.69 2.19 -0.87
CA PHE A 25 -25.43 1.76 -0.27
C PHE A 25 -24.33 2.83 -0.22
N LEU A 26 -24.54 3.96 -0.85
CA LEU A 26 -23.58 5.05 -0.95
C LEU A 26 -23.38 5.86 0.35
N LYS A 27 -24.25 5.68 1.35
CA LYS A 27 -24.17 6.44 2.61
C LYS A 27 -23.21 5.90 3.66
N GLU A 28 -22.90 4.59 3.63
CA GLU A 28 -22.10 3.95 4.68
C GLU A 28 -20.66 3.58 4.28
N SER A 29 -20.27 3.69 3.00
CA SER A 29 -19.04 3.08 2.51
C SER A 29 -18.12 3.99 1.70
N LEU A 30 -18.07 5.28 2.01
CA LEU A 30 -17.19 6.23 1.29
C LEU A 30 -15.69 5.88 1.38
N GLY A 31 -15.25 5.19 2.42
CA GLY A 31 -13.89 4.69 2.58
C GLY A 31 -13.55 3.48 1.68
N ASN A 32 -14.56 2.68 1.31
CA ASN A 32 -14.39 1.44 0.54
C ASN A 32 -14.44 1.62 -0.99
N LEU A 33 -14.72 2.83 -1.46
CA LEU A 33 -15.05 3.07 -2.87
C LEU A 33 -13.83 3.21 -3.79
N ILE A 34 -12.68 3.48 -3.25
CA ILE A 34 -11.47 3.75 -4.03
C ILE A 34 -10.61 2.47 -4.22
N GLY A 35 -10.66 1.55 -3.28
CA GLY A 35 -9.82 0.32 -3.27
C GLY A 35 -10.47 -0.93 -3.88
N THR A 36 -11.77 -0.94 -4.11
CA THR A 36 -12.44 -2.10 -4.67
C THR A 36 -12.63 -1.91 -6.17
N GLY A 37 -12.20 -2.84 -7.00
CA GLY A 37 -12.37 -2.84 -8.45
C GLY A 37 -13.81 -2.64 -8.98
N LEU A 38 -14.65 -1.97 -8.22
CA LEU A 38 -16.07 -1.70 -8.43
C LEU A 38 -16.37 -0.66 -9.50
N PHE A 39 -15.38 0.13 -9.92
CA PHE A 39 -15.61 1.12 -10.95
C PHE A 39 -15.26 0.55 -12.32
N ALA A 40 -16.29 0.16 -13.08
CA ALA A 40 -16.12 0.10 -14.52
C ALA A 40 -15.75 1.52 -15.01
N PRO A 41 -14.52 1.73 -15.51
CA PRO A 41 -13.98 3.07 -15.82
C PRO A 41 -14.74 3.77 -16.94
N ALA A 42 -15.70 3.09 -17.56
CA ALA A 42 -16.39 3.55 -18.75
C ALA A 42 -17.54 4.54 -18.50
N ARG A 43 -17.98 4.76 -17.27
CA ARG A 43 -19.13 5.64 -17.01
C ARG A 43 -18.68 7.03 -16.57
N ILE A 44 -18.90 8.02 -17.42
CA ILE A 44 -18.56 9.44 -17.19
C ILE A 44 -19.14 9.97 -15.87
N LYS A 45 -20.37 9.60 -15.51
CA LYS A 45 -21.01 10.03 -14.24
C LYS A 45 -20.21 9.57 -13.00
N ARG A 46 -19.56 8.41 -13.05
CA ARG A 46 -18.72 7.88 -11.95
C ARG A 46 -17.38 8.58 -11.86
N LEU A 47 -16.78 8.89 -13.00
CA LEU A 47 -15.55 9.68 -13.04
C LEU A 47 -15.79 11.08 -12.46
N ILE A 48 -16.93 11.71 -12.76
CA ILE A 48 -17.33 13.00 -12.19
C ILE A 48 -17.49 12.87 -10.67
N LEU A 49 -18.18 11.84 -10.18
CA LEU A 49 -18.35 11.59 -8.74
C LEU A 49 -16.99 11.39 -8.06
N LEU A 50 -16.12 10.56 -8.64
CA LEU A 50 -14.78 10.33 -8.11
C LEU A 50 -13.97 11.63 -8.06
N LYS A 51 -13.97 12.42 -9.12
CA LYS A 51 -13.31 13.75 -9.14
C LYS A 51 -13.88 14.69 -8.08
N THR A 52 -15.20 14.66 -7.84
CA THR A 52 -15.86 15.47 -6.80
C THR A 52 -15.45 15.05 -5.39
N LEU A 53 -15.35 13.73 -5.14
CA LEU A 53 -14.87 13.20 -3.86
C LEU A 53 -13.39 13.54 -3.64
N LEU A 54 -12.55 13.33 -4.64
CA LEU A 54 -11.14 13.70 -4.60
C LEU A 54 -10.93 15.20 -4.38
N MET A 55 -11.84 16.05 -4.84
CA MET A 55 -11.80 17.49 -4.60
C MET A 55 -11.92 17.81 -3.09
N ARG A 56 -12.81 17.12 -2.38
CA ARG A 56 -12.95 17.27 -0.92
C ARG A 56 -11.69 16.79 -0.17
N PHE A 57 -11.16 15.64 -0.54
CA PHE A 57 -9.92 15.14 0.05
C PHE A 57 -8.69 15.99 -0.29
N ALA A 58 -8.64 16.58 -1.49
CA ALA A 58 -7.55 17.45 -1.89
C ALA A 58 -7.42 18.72 -1.01
N HIS A 59 -8.49 19.15 -0.35
CA HIS A 59 -8.43 20.25 0.61
C HIS A 59 -7.65 19.88 1.89
N PHE A 60 -7.71 18.62 2.30
CA PHE A 60 -7.07 18.12 3.52
C PHE A 60 -5.65 17.58 3.29
N SER A 61 -5.34 17.13 2.07
CA SER A 61 -4.01 16.61 1.74
C SER A 61 -3.07 17.72 1.29
N LEU A 62 -1.87 17.79 1.88
CA LEU A 62 -0.90 18.83 1.55
C LEU A 62 -0.36 18.68 0.11
N HIS A 63 0.12 17.50 -0.31
CA HIS A 63 0.81 17.35 -1.60
C HIS A 63 0.53 16.05 -2.35
N LEU A 64 0.00 15.02 -1.71
CA LEU A 64 -0.11 13.68 -2.25
C LEU A 64 -1.54 13.17 -2.20
N ILE A 65 -2.00 12.51 -3.26
CA ILE A 65 -3.28 11.78 -3.31
C ILE A 65 -3.00 10.33 -3.64
N PHE A 66 -3.41 9.43 -2.75
CA PHE A 66 -3.32 7.99 -2.94
C PHE A 66 -4.62 7.44 -3.52
N ILE A 67 -4.51 6.62 -4.58
CA ILE A 67 -5.69 6.08 -5.30
C ILE A 67 -5.82 4.57 -5.23
N SER A 68 -4.96 3.88 -4.49
CA SER A 68 -4.92 2.42 -4.48
C SER A 68 -4.59 1.82 -5.86
N ALA A 69 -5.60 1.45 -6.64
CA ALA A 69 -5.51 0.91 -8.00
C ALA A 69 -4.89 -0.50 -8.09
N ASP A 70 -4.89 -1.23 -6.97
CA ASP A 70 -4.47 -2.62 -6.85
C ASP A 70 -5.64 -3.60 -6.99
N GLU A 71 -5.32 -4.86 -7.08
CA GLU A 71 -6.25 -6.01 -7.01
C GLU A 71 -7.59 -5.86 -7.77
N ALA A 72 -7.58 -5.09 -8.87
CA ALA A 72 -8.77 -4.90 -9.70
C ALA A 72 -8.93 -6.06 -10.70
N PRO A 73 -9.84 -7.03 -10.47
CA PRO A 73 -10.05 -8.13 -11.40
C PRO A 73 -10.68 -7.62 -12.70
N LYS A 74 -10.13 -8.06 -13.83
CA LYS A 74 -10.55 -7.59 -15.18
C LYS A 74 -11.63 -8.45 -15.82
N SER A 75 -12.02 -9.56 -15.19
CA SER A 75 -13.00 -10.52 -15.75
C SER A 75 -14.32 -9.85 -16.14
N GLU A 76 -14.83 -8.96 -15.28
CA GLU A 76 -16.09 -8.27 -15.53
C GLU A 76 -15.94 -7.13 -16.54
N TRP A 77 -14.77 -6.50 -16.59
CA TRP A 77 -14.50 -5.46 -17.58
C TRP A 77 -14.46 -6.03 -19.00
N LYS A 78 -13.97 -7.27 -19.16
CA LYS A 78 -13.98 -7.99 -20.45
C LYS A 78 -15.39 -8.22 -20.98
N LYS A 79 -16.35 -8.44 -20.09
CA LYS A 79 -17.76 -8.69 -20.45
C LYS A 79 -18.59 -7.40 -20.56
N CYS A 80 -18.12 -6.31 -20.00
CA CYS A 80 -18.87 -5.06 -19.90
C CYS A 80 -18.87 -4.31 -21.25
N PRO A 81 -20.02 -4.11 -21.91
CA PRO A 81 -20.07 -3.42 -23.20
C PRO A 81 -19.52 -1.98 -23.13
N CYS A 82 -19.76 -1.29 -22.03
CA CYS A 82 -19.24 0.07 -21.81
C CYS A 82 -17.73 0.10 -21.71
N CYS A 83 -17.11 -0.89 -21.03
CA CYS A 83 -15.65 -1.00 -20.94
C CYS A 83 -15.05 -1.30 -22.30
N GLN A 84 -15.62 -2.25 -23.04
CA GLN A 84 -15.16 -2.61 -24.39
C GLN A 84 -15.32 -1.44 -25.37
N LYS A 85 -16.45 -0.71 -25.31
CA LYS A 85 -16.63 0.51 -26.10
C LYS A 85 -15.56 1.55 -25.73
N ARG A 86 -15.25 1.76 -24.47
CA ARG A 86 -14.24 2.74 -24.03
C ARG A 86 -12.83 2.35 -24.49
N ILE A 87 -12.49 1.07 -24.45
CA ILE A 87 -11.24 0.54 -25.00
C ILE A 87 -11.13 0.89 -26.48
N LYS A 88 -12.18 0.62 -27.25
CA LYS A 88 -12.22 0.91 -28.68
C LYS A 88 -12.14 2.41 -28.97
N ASP A 89 -12.96 3.23 -28.29
CA ASP A 89 -13.06 4.68 -28.53
C ASP A 89 -11.74 5.42 -28.23
N ASN A 90 -10.92 4.88 -27.34
CA ASN A 90 -9.64 5.49 -26.95
C ASN A 90 -8.41 4.73 -27.48
N ASN A 91 -8.60 3.79 -28.41
CA ASN A 91 -7.53 2.97 -29.01
C ASN A 91 -6.65 2.29 -27.95
N LEU A 92 -7.26 1.82 -26.86
CA LEU A 92 -6.56 1.10 -25.79
C LEU A 92 -6.39 -0.36 -26.21
N LYS A 93 -5.33 -1.00 -25.70
CA LYS A 93 -5.00 -2.37 -26.06
C LYS A 93 -5.91 -3.40 -25.36
N ASP A 94 -6.16 -3.21 -24.07
CA ASP A 94 -6.84 -4.16 -23.20
C ASP A 94 -7.36 -3.48 -21.92
N GLU A 95 -7.85 -4.27 -20.99
CA GLU A 95 -8.40 -3.79 -19.71
C GLU A 95 -7.32 -3.23 -18.76
N GLU A 96 -6.06 -3.61 -18.89
CA GLU A 96 -4.97 -3.01 -18.14
C GLU A 96 -4.71 -1.57 -18.64
N ASP A 97 -4.73 -1.38 -19.96
CA ASP A 97 -4.64 -0.04 -20.55
C ASP A 97 -5.90 0.80 -20.23
N LEU A 98 -7.08 0.18 -20.10
CA LEU A 98 -8.29 0.88 -19.62
C LEU A 98 -8.13 1.38 -18.19
N GLN A 99 -7.51 0.60 -17.31
CA GLN A 99 -7.17 1.06 -15.96
C GLN A 99 -6.13 2.21 -16.01
N GLY A 100 -5.12 2.10 -16.86
CA GLY A 100 -4.14 3.15 -17.09
C GLY A 100 -4.78 4.45 -17.58
N TRP A 101 -5.72 4.36 -18.52
CA TRP A 101 -6.50 5.50 -18.98
C TRP A 101 -7.26 6.18 -17.82
N LEU A 102 -7.94 5.40 -16.97
CA LEU A 102 -8.64 5.93 -15.80
C LEU A 102 -7.66 6.62 -14.83
N ASN A 103 -6.52 5.97 -14.56
CA ASN A 103 -5.50 6.54 -13.68
C ASN A 103 -4.94 7.86 -14.21
N ASN A 104 -4.74 7.98 -15.53
CA ASN A 104 -4.30 9.21 -16.17
C ASN A 104 -5.37 10.32 -16.12
N GLU A 105 -6.66 10.00 -16.26
CA GLU A 105 -7.75 10.93 -16.06
C GLU A 105 -7.81 11.49 -14.63
N ILE A 106 -7.60 10.62 -13.65
CA ILE A 106 -7.52 11.02 -12.24
C ILE A 106 -6.27 11.86 -12.01
N LEU A 107 -5.13 11.45 -12.58
CA LEU A 107 -3.88 12.19 -12.47
C LEU A 107 -3.99 13.61 -13.04
N ALA A 108 -4.61 13.78 -14.21
CA ALA A 108 -4.82 15.10 -14.80
C ALA A 108 -5.60 16.02 -13.85
N PHE A 109 -6.63 15.47 -13.21
CA PHE A 109 -7.40 16.19 -12.19
C PHE A 109 -6.55 16.51 -10.95
N VAL A 110 -5.78 15.56 -10.42
CA VAL A 110 -4.91 15.72 -9.24
C VAL A 110 -3.82 16.78 -9.52
N LYS A 111 -3.20 16.73 -10.71
CA LYS A 111 -2.24 17.75 -11.16
C LYS A 111 -2.86 19.15 -11.24
N SER A 112 -4.12 19.28 -11.68
CA SER A 112 -4.81 20.57 -11.72
C SER A 112 -5.01 21.21 -10.33
N LYS A 113 -4.83 20.41 -9.25
CA LYS A 113 -4.86 20.85 -7.85
C LYS A 113 -3.46 21.03 -7.26
N GLY A 114 -2.41 21.02 -8.08
CA GLY A 114 -1.02 21.14 -7.64
C GLY A 114 -0.50 19.94 -6.83
N LYS A 115 -1.08 18.76 -7.01
CA LYS A 115 -0.76 17.56 -6.22
C LYS A 115 -0.18 16.44 -7.08
N ARG A 116 0.44 15.45 -6.42
CA ARG A 116 1.01 14.26 -7.04
C ARG A 116 0.14 13.03 -6.71
N LEU A 117 0.11 12.08 -7.61
CA LEU A 117 -0.65 10.84 -7.50
C LEU A 117 0.24 9.68 -7.05
N ILE A 118 -0.24 8.89 -6.09
CA ILE A 118 0.36 7.62 -5.68
C ILE A 118 -0.59 6.48 -6.03
N GLY A 119 -0.06 5.37 -6.53
CA GLY A 119 -0.81 4.13 -6.71
C GLY A 119 0.07 2.91 -6.43
N TRP A 120 -0.55 1.80 -6.03
CA TRP A 120 0.16 0.53 -5.85
C TRP A 120 0.84 0.07 -7.15
N ASN A 121 1.84 -0.78 -7.05
CA ASN A 121 2.66 -1.20 -8.21
C ASN A 121 1.88 -1.84 -9.36
N GLU A 122 0.63 -2.24 -9.17
CA GLU A 122 -0.26 -2.71 -10.24
C GLU A 122 -0.56 -1.64 -11.29
N VAL A 123 -0.50 -0.36 -10.96
CA VAL A 123 -0.64 0.73 -11.94
C VAL A 123 0.38 0.63 -13.08
N LEU A 124 1.54 0.01 -12.80
CA LEU A 124 2.62 -0.20 -13.78
C LEU A 124 2.32 -1.29 -14.81
N LYS A 125 1.18 -1.99 -14.73
CA LYS A 125 0.74 -2.92 -15.78
C LYS A 125 0.33 -2.18 -17.04
N ALA A 126 -0.23 -1.00 -16.92
CA ALA A 126 -0.62 -0.16 -18.05
C ALA A 126 0.61 0.55 -18.64
N LYS A 127 0.88 0.31 -19.92
CA LYS A 127 2.00 0.96 -20.62
C LYS A 127 1.79 2.46 -20.84
N SER A 128 0.53 2.89 -20.89
CA SER A 128 0.10 4.27 -21.08
C SER A 128 0.18 5.14 -19.82
N LEU A 129 0.62 4.58 -18.67
CA LEU A 129 0.69 5.32 -17.42
C LEU A 129 1.66 6.51 -17.51
N ASP A 130 1.20 7.68 -17.08
CA ASP A 130 2.02 8.89 -16.99
C ASP A 130 3.17 8.71 -15.98
N LYS A 131 4.37 9.10 -16.37
CA LYS A 131 5.61 8.90 -15.60
C LYS A 131 5.68 9.70 -14.31
N SER A 132 4.81 10.67 -14.08
CA SER A 132 4.78 11.45 -12.84
C SER A 132 4.05 10.76 -11.68
N VAL A 133 3.39 9.62 -11.93
CA VAL A 133 2.77 8.78 -10.89
C VAL A 133 3.86 8.22 -10.00
N ILE A 134 3.66 8.32 -8.68
CA ILE A 134 4.51 7.65 -7.70
C ILE A 134 4.01 6.21 -7.56
N CYS A 135 4.89 5.26 -7.80
CA CYS A 135 4.59 3.85 -7.56
C CYS A 135 4.84 3.50 -6.10
N GLN A 136 3.84 2.93 -5.41
CA GLN A 136 4.03 2.30 -4.11
C GLN A 136 4.17 0.78 -4.30
N TYR A 137 5.31 0.23 -3.93
CA TYR A 137 5.66 -1.17 -4.14
C TYR A 137 5.37 -2.02 -2.91
N TRP A 138 4.41 -2.94 -3.02
CA TRP A 138 4.03 -3.81 -1.89
C TRP A 138 4.23 -5.31 -2.15
N THR A 139 4.06 -5.77 -3.39
CA THR A 139 3.89 -7.18 -3.71
C THR A 139 5.04 -8.07 -3.23
N PRO A 140 4.74 -9.24 -2.63
CA PRO A 140 5.76 -10.23 -2.25
C PRO A 140 6.30 -11.01 -3.46
N LYS A 141 5.64 -10.93 -4.62
CA LYS A 141 6.05 -11.61 -5.84
C LYS A 141 7.22 -10.88 -6.48
N LYS A 142 8.10 -11.62 -7.17
CA LYS A 142 9.16 -11.03 -7.98
C LYS A 142 8.54 -10.24 -9.14
N ASP A 143 8.41 -8.94 -8.94
CA ASP A 143 7.91 -8.00 -9.94
C ASP A 143 8.96 -6.92 -10.17
N SER A 144 9.58 -6.94 -11.33
CA SER A 144 10.65 -5.99 -11.66
C SER A 144 10.15 -4.60 -12.06
N ARG A 145 8.84 -4.45 -12.32
CA ARG A 145 8.29 -3.19 -12.89
C ARG A 145 8.57 -1.97 -12.01
N ALA A 146 8.41 -2.09 -10.69
CA ALA A 146 8.68 -0.97 -9.79
C ALA A 146 10.19 -0.64 -9.73
N ARG A 147 11.06 -1.65 -9.75
CA ARG A 147 12.52 -1.46 -9.88
C ARG A 147 12.86 -0.75 -11.19
N ASP A 148 12.31 -1.25 -12.30
CA ASP A 148 12.58 -0.70 -13.61
C ASP A 148 12.00 0.73 -13.73
N TRP A 149 10.86 0.99 -13.08
CA TRP A 149 10.28 2.33 -12.95
C TRP A 149 11.22 3.30 -12.25
N ALA A 150 11.80 2.91 -11.11
CA ALA A 150 12.79 3.71 -10.40
C ALA A 150 14.07 3.91 -11.23
N ASN A 151 14.58 2.84 -11.86
CA ASN A 151 15.78 2.90 -12.68
C ASN A 151 15.63 3.76 -13.95
N ASN A 152 14.38 4.02 -14.37
CA ASN A 152 14.04 4.92 -15.46
C ASN A 152 13.71 6.36 -15.00
N GLY A 153 14.07 6.73 -13.78
CA GLY A 153 13.94 8.09 -13.27
C GLY A 153 12.62 8.44 -12.60
N ASN A 154 11.76 7.45 -12.33
CA ASN A 154 10.44 7.69 -11.76
C ASN A 154 10.40 7.36 -10.26
N SER A 155 9.52 8.02 -9.52
CA SER A 155 9.44 7.91 -8.05
C SER A 155 8.81 6.61 -7.58
N VAL A 156 9.41 5.98 -6.54
CA VAL A 156 8.92 4.78 -5.88
C VAL A 156 8.93 4.94 -4.37
N ILE A 157 7.90 4.44 -3.68
CA ILE A 157 7.86 4.20 -2.24
C ILE A 157 7.91 2.68 -2.04
N LEU A 158 8.71 2.21 -1.08
CA LEU A 158 8.89 0.80 -0.80
C LEU A 158 8.07 0.39 0.43
N SER A 159 7.02 -0.39 0.18
CA SER A 159 6.09 -0.93 1.19
C SER A 159 6.13 -2.46 1.17
N ASN A 160 7.34 -3.03 1.16
CA ASN A 160 7.53 -4.46 0.96
C ASN A 160 6.70 -5.30 1.95
N HIS A 161 5.79 -6.13 1.42
CA HIS A 161 4.86 -6.94 2.19
C HIS A 161 5.51 -7.76 3.30
N GLN A 162 6.64 -8.43 3.00
CA GLN A 162 7.31 -9.30 3.96
C GLN A 162 8.02 -8.57 5.10
N SER A 163 8.21 -7.24 4.97
CA SER A 163 8.96 -6.45 5.95
C SER A 163 8.12 -5.37 6.63
N PHE A 164 7.09 -4.87 5.94
CA PHE A 164 6.38 -3.65 6.34
C PHE A 164 4.87 -3.80 6.48
N TYR A 165 4.29 -4.98 6.26
CA TYR A 165 2.89 -5.25 6.57
C TYR A 165 2.76 -5.63 8.06
N PHE A 166 2.44 -4.64 8.87
CA PHE A 166 2.42 -4.78 10.33
C PHE A 166 1.13 -5.41 10.86
N ASP A 167 0.15 -5.65 10.03
CA ASP A 167 -1.01 -6.49 10.33
C ASP A 167 -0.70 -7.99 10.29
N MET A 168 0.45 -8.39 9.73
CA MET A 168 0.91 -9.77 9.74
C MET A 168 1.53 -10.13 11.09
N THR A 169 1.29 -11.39 11.54
CA THR A 169 1.82 -11.87 12.81
C THR A 169 3.35 -11.87 12.84
N TYR A 170 3.93 -11.73 14.00
CA TYR A 170 5.39 -11.86 14.17
C TYR A 170 5.92 -13.27 13.85
N ALA A 171 5.02 -14.27 13.85
CA ALA A 171 5.34 -15.61 13.41
C ALA A 171 5.60 -15.68 11.89
N GLN A 172 4.87 -14.88 11.11
CA GLN A 172 5.06 -14.78 9.67
C GLN A 172 6.26 -13.89 9.35
N TYR A 173 6.29 -12.69 9.90
CA TYR A 173 7.35 -11.72 9.68
C TYR A 173 7.83 -11.16 11.02
N SER A 174 8.95 -11.68 11.50
CA SER A 174 9.53 -11.28 12.78
C SER A 174 10.03 -9.83 12.73
N LEU A 175 10.25 -9.23 13.91
CA LEU A 175 10.91 -7.93 14.04
C LEU A 175 12.21 -7.84 13.24
N LYS A 176 12.99 -8.95 13.20
CA LYS A 176 14.24 -9.04 12.45
C LYS A 176 14.02 -8.93 10.93
N ASN A 177 12.88 -9.37 10.41
CA ASN A 177 12.55 -9.18 8.99
C ASN A 177 12.42 -7.68 8.65
N THR A 178 11.75 -6.90 9.48
CA THR A 178 11.63 -5.45 9.32
C THR A 178 13.00 -4.79 9.42
N TYR A 179 13.76 -5.08 10.49
CA TYR A 179 15.04 -4.43 10.74
C TYR A 179 16.11 -4.75 9.69
N ASN A 180 16.15 -5.98 9.18
CA ASN A 180 17.12 -6.39 8.18
C ASN A 180 16.74 -6.03 6.75
N TYR A 181 15.64 -5.29 6.55
CA TYR A 181 15.30 -4.83 5.21
C TYR A 181 16.41 -3.93 4.68
N ASN A 182 16.85 -4.24 3.45
CA ASN A 182 17.83 -3.45 2.74
C ASN A 182 17.30 -3.15 1.32
N TYR A 183 16.98 -1.89 1.07
CA TYR A 183 16.43 -1.45 -0.21
C TYR A 183 17.37 -1.69 -1.40
N LYS A 184 18.68 -1.80 -1.16
CA LYS A 184 19.67 -2.11 -2.21
C LYS A 184 19.44 -3.48 -2.83
N ASN A 185 18.85 -4.42 -2.06
CA ASN A 185 18.48 -5.74 -2.57
C ASN A 185 17.30 -5.69 -3.57
N PHE A 186 16.63 -4.55 -3.69
CA PHE A 186 15.62 -4.32 -4.70
C PHE A 186 16.19 -4.18 -6.12
N GLY A 187 17.50 -3.98 -6.26
CA GLY A 187 18.19 -3.87 -7.55
C GLY A 187 18.12 -2.48 -8.17
N ILE A 188 18.06 -1.46 -7.32
CA ILE A 188 18.15 -0.07 -7.74
C ILE A 188 19.59 0.27 -8.10
N LYS A 189 19.78 0.91 -9.23
CA LYS A 189 21.08 1.42 -9.66
C LYS A 189 21.50 2.60 -8.78
N PRO A 190 22.80 2.79 -8.49
CA PRO A 190 23.25 3.88 -7.61
C PRO A 190 22.74 5.26 -8.03
N GLU A 191 22.74 5.57 -9.32
CA GLU A 191 22.25 6.83 -9.87
C GLU A 191 20.74 7.03 -9.73
N SER A 192 20.01 5.93 -9.49
CA SER A 192 18.55 5.89 -9.35
C SER A 192 18.06 5.86 -7.88
N GLU A 193 18.97 5.80 -6.90
CA GLU A 193 18.60 5.77 -5.47
C GLU A 193 17.75 6.99 -5.07
N LYS A 194 18.01 8.16 -5.66
CA LYS A 194 17.23 9.40 -5.47
C LYS A 194 15.74 9.27 -5.84
N ASN A 195 15.39 8.27 -6.62
CA ASN A 195 14.00 8.00 -7.04
C ASN A 195 13.24 7.16 -6.01
N ILE A 196 13.92 6.59 -5.01
CA ILE A 196 13.29 5.97 -3.85
C ILE A 196 12.96 7.07 -2.84
N LEU A 197 11.67 7.39 -2.72
CA LEU A 197 11.21 8.47 -1.84
C LEU A 197 11.26 8.10 -0.36
N GLY A 198 11.22 6.80 -0.06
CA GLY A 198 11.26 6.27 1.29
C GLY A 198 10.67 4.89 1.40
N ILE A 199 10.47 4.48 2.65
CA ILE A 199 9.78 3.24 3.03
C ILE A 199 8.51 3.57 3.81
N GLU A 200 7.51 2.69 3.73
CA GLU A 200 6.24 2.85 4.41
C GLU A 200 5.76 1.50 4.95
N ALA A 201 5.07 1.52 6.08
CA ALA A 201 4.47 0.32 6.67
C ALA A 201 2.96 0.45 6.73
N GLU A 202 2.28 -0.64 6.43
CA GLU A 202 0.83 -0.75 6.41
C GLU A 202 0.33 -1.57 7.59
N ASN A 203 -0.83 -1.17 8.11
CA ASN A 203 -1.66 -2.00 8.96
C ASN A 203 -3.11 -1.93 8.46
N TRP A 204 -3.56 -2.99 7.80
CA TRP A 204 -4.89 -3.07 7.19
C TRP A 204 -5.99 -3.38 8.19
N THR A 205 -5.64 -3.59 9.46
CA THR A 205 -6.56 -3.89 10.56
C THR A 205 -7.40 -5.17 10.37
N GLU A 206 -7.06 -6.01 9.41
CA GLU A 206 -7.80 -7.24 9.08
C GLU A 206 -7.83 -8.22 10.27
N TRP A 207 -6.77 -8.24 11.05
CA TRP A 207 -6.57 -9.09 12.23
C TRP A 207 -6.52 -8.29 13.54
N THR A 208 -6.96 -7.02 13.50
CA THR A 208 -6.86 -6.09 14.63
C THR A 208 -8.27 -5.75 15.09
N ASP A 209 -8.67 -6.31 16.21
CA ASP A 209 -10.01 -6.20 16.81
C ASP A 209 -10.07 -5.25 18.02
N CYS A 210 -8.91 -4.83 18.54
CA CYS A 210 -8.80 -3.87 19.62
C CYS A 210 -7.52 -3.01 19.51
N PRO A 211 -7.48 -1.83 20.18
CA PRO A 211 -6.32 -0.94 20.15
C PRO A 211 -5.04 -1.59 20.65
N GLU A 212 -5.10 -2.38 21.70
CA GLU A 212 -3.94 -3.05 22.31
C GLU A 212 -3.27 -4.01 21.32
N LYS A 213 -4.08 -4.71 20.52
CA LYS A 213 -3.57 -5.61 19.48
C LYS A 213 -2.91 -4.84 18.33
N LEU A 214 -3.47 -3.68 17.96
CA LEU A 214 -2.85 -2.77 17.01
C LEU A 214 -1.47 -2.34 17.50
N GLU A 215 -1.38 -1.91 18.75
CA GLU A 215 -0.13 -1.47 19.37
C GLU A 215 0.91 -2.59 19.41
N VAL A 216 0.50 -3.82 19.80
CA VAL A 216 1.39 -4.99 19.76
C VAL A 216 1.92 -5.26 18.35
N PHE A 217 1.10 -5.13 17.31
CA PHE A 217 1.54 -5.32 15.93
C PHE A 217 2.50 -4.21 15.47
N MET A 218 2.30 -2.99 15.94
CA MET A 218 3.10 -1.84 15.56
C MET A 218 4.42 -1.74 16.31
N TYR A 219 4.43 -2.04 17.61
CA TYR A 219 5.60 -1.83 18.47
C TYR A 219 6.26 -3.17 18.83
N PRO A 220 7.59 -3.32 18.66
CA PRO A 220 8.60 -2.33 18.26
C PRO A 220 8.92 -2.27 16.74
N ARG A 221 8.06 -2.79 15.84
CA ARG A 221 8.32 -2.74 14.38
C ARG A 221 8.44 -1.31 13.86
N THR A 222 7.68 -0.35 14.42
CA THR A 222 7.76 1.05 14.04
C THR A 222 9.12 1.64 14.34
N GLN A 223 9.75 1.30 15.47
CA GLN A 223 11.11 1.71 15.79
C GLN A 223 12.13 1.09 14.85
N ALA A 224 11.94 -0.19 14.50
CA ALA A 224 12.79 -0.86 13.50
C ALA A 224 12.65 -0.22 12.12
N LEU A 225 11.43 0.09 11.68
CA LEU A 225 11.17 0.82 10.44
C LEU A 225 11.87 2.19 10.44
N ALA A 226 11.75 2.93 11.54
CA ALA A 226 12.39 4.25 11.67
C ALA A 226 13.91 4.13 11.52
N GLU A 227 14.54 3.16 12.17
CA GLU A 227 15.99 2.98 12.04
C GLU A 227 16.39 2.54 10.62
N VAL A 228 15.63 1.67 9.97
CA VAL A 228 15.84 1.28 8.57
C VAL A 228 15.70 2.48 7.62
N ALA A 229 14.75 3.38 7.89
CA ALA A 229 14.50 4.55 7.04
C ALA A 229 15.55 5.66 7.18
N TRP A 230 16.11 5.83 8.38
CA TRP A 230 16.91 7.01 8.71
C TRP A 230 18.39 6.71 8.96
N SER A 231 18.77 5.43 9.14
CA SER A 231 20.15 5.07 9.44
C SER A 231 20.85 4.49 8.21
N PRO A 232 22.11 4.87 7.95
CA PRO A 232 22.92 4.19 6.93
C PRO A 232 23.07 2.71 7.27
N GLU A 233 23.10 1.84 6.27
CA GLU A 233 23.25 0.39 6.46
C GLU A 233 24.46 0.02 7.33
N SER A 234 25.57 0.76 7.17
CA SER A 234 26.79 0.56 7.94
C SER A 234 26.68 0.88 9.44
N LYS A 235 25.59 1.51 9.86
CA LYS A 235 25.32 1.86 11.27
C LYS A 235 24.26 0.97 11.90
N LYS A 236 23.61 0.12 11.12
CA LYS A 236 22.58 -0.78 11.62
C LYS A 236 23.20 -2.02 12.24
N GLU A 237 22.83 -2.29 13.49
CA GLU A 237 23.26 -3.49 14.22
C GLU A 237 22.08 -3.94 15.10
N PHE A 238 21.59 -5.18 14.84
CA PHE A 238 20.32 -5.65 15.42
C PHE A 238 20.39 -5.83 16.93
N ASP A 239 21.51 -6.34 17.47
CA ASP A 239 21.61 -6.59 18.92
C ASP A 239 21.71 -5.26 19.69
N SER A 240 22.39 -4.26 19.12
CA SER A 240 22.38 -2.89 19.63
C SER A 240 20.98 -2.26 19.57
N PHE A 241 20.24 -2.48 18.48
CA PHE A 241 18.84 -2.06 18.39
C PHE A 241 18.00 -2.69 19.50
N MET A 242 18.11 -4.00 19.71
CA MET A 242 17.38 -4.70 20.76
C MET A 242 17.73 -4.19 22.16
N ALA A 243 19.00 -3.90 22.44
CA ALA A 243 19.41 -3.29 23.71
C ALA A 243 18.77 -1.90 23.93
N ARG A 244 18.69 -1.08 22.87
CA ARG A 244 17.99 0.22 22.95
C ARG A 244 16.49 0.04 23.18
N MET A 245 15.87 -0.98 22.61
CA MET A 245 14.44 -1.27 22.82
C MET A 245 14.15 -1.66 24.28
N GLU A 246 15.07 -2.33 24.98
CA GLU A 246 14.92 -2.56 26.42
C GLU A 246 14.81 -1.23 27.19
N ASN A 247 15.61 -0.23 26.84
CA ASN A 247 15.55 1.11 27.43
C ASN A 247 14.29 1.90 27.01
N PHE A 248 13.61 1.46 25.97
CA PHE A 248 12.37 2.09 25.48
C PHE A 248 11.12 1.58 26.21
N LYS A 249 11.16 0.40 26.82
CA LYS A 249 10.02 -0.21 27.53
C LYS A 249 9.39 0.69 28.59
N PRO A 250 10.15 1.40 29.46
CA PRO A 250 9.55 2.30 30.44
C PRO A 250 8.67 3.40 29.83
N TYR A 251 8.95 3.82 28.59
CA TYR A 251 8.09 4.79 27.90
C TYR A 251 6.76 4.17 27.48
N PHE A 252 6.75 2.92 26.96
CA PHE A 252 5.51 2.22 26.65
C PHE A 252 4.66 2.04 27.90
N GLU A 253 5.26 1.62 29.00
CA GLU A 253 4.59 1.42 30.29
C GLU A 253 4.03 2.74 30.85
N TYR A 254 4.83 3.81 30.80
CA TYR A 254 4.40 5.14 31.25
C TYR A 254 3.18 5.67 30.49
N PHE A 255 3.11 5.43 29.17
CA PHE A 255 1.99 5.84 28.33
C PHE A 255 0.87 4.81 28.28
N GLY A 256 0.96 3.70 28.99
CA GLY A 256 -0.02 2.62 28.98
C GLY A 256 -0.15 1.93 27.62
N MET A 257 0.92 1.94 26.83
CA MET A 257 0.93 1.37 25.48
C MET A 257 1.29 -0.11 25.50
N SER A 258 0.55 -0.92 24.76
CA SER A 258 0.90 -2.32 24.51
C SER A 258 2.05 -2.44 23.52
N TYR A 259 2.88 -3.47 23.67
CA TYR A 259 3.97 -3.77 22.72
C TYR A 259 4.30 -5.24 22.71
N ALA A 260 4.88 -5.72 21.61
CA ALA A 260 5.31 -7.11 21.52
C ALA A 260 6.58 -7.33 22.36
N VAL A 261 6.47 -8.16 23.38
CA VAL A 261 7.64 -8.61 24.15
C VAL A 261 8.58 -9.45 23.28
N ASN A 262 9.85 -9.59 23.66
CA ASN A 262 10.87 -10.22 22.84
C ASN A 262 10.50 -11.65 22.38
N SER A 263 9.83 -12.44 23.23
CA SER A 263 9.38 -13.80 22.87
C SER A 263 8.31 -13.81 21.77
N VAL A 264 7.53 -12.75 21.66
CA VAL A 264 6.52 -12.53 20.60
C VAL A 264 7.17 -11.92 19.37
N ALA A 265 7.94 -10.84 19.54
CA ALA A 265 8.59 -10.12 18.44
C ALA A 265 9.65 -10.98 17.71
N MET A 266 10.27 -11.93 18.41
CA MET A 266 11.31 -12.83 17.93
C MET A 266 10.95 -14.29 18.25
N PRO A 267 9.91 -14.86 17.66
CA PRO A 267 9.47 -16.21 17.98
C PRO A 267 10.50 -17.24 17.57
N LYS A 268 10.74 -18.25 18.41
CA LYS A 268 11.65 -19.35 18.11
C LYS A 268 11.11 -20.18 16.93
N LYS A 269 11.96 -20.54 15.99
CA LYS A 269 11.58 -21.26 14.74
C LYS A 269 10.71 -22.51 14.97
N TRP A 270 10.88 -23.25 16.05
CA TRP A 270 10.09 -24.45 16.34
C TRP A 270 8.64 -24.14 16.76
N LEU A 271 8.40 -22.96 17.38
CA LEU A 271 7.06 -22.50 17.72
C LEU A 271 6.26 -22.08 16.46
N LEU A 272 6.95 -21.68 15.40
CA LEU A 272 6.31 -21.25 14.14
C LEU A 272 5.56 -22.39 13.46
N LYS A 273 6.10 -23.62 13.48
CA LYS A 273 5.46 -24.78 12.83
C LYS A 273 4.19 -25.26 13.56
N SER A 274 4.05 -25.01 14.86
CA SER A 274 2.89 -25.46 15.65
C SER A 274 1.77 -24.45 15.72
N LYS A 275 2.07 -23.12 15.64
CA LYS A 275 1.08 -22.05 15.72
C LYS A 275 0.41 -21.77 14.37
N ILE A 276 1.13 -21.82 13.26
CA ILE A 276 0.55 -21.64 11.92
C ILE A 276 -0.53 -22.70 11.61
N ARG A 277 -0.49 -23.88 12.26
CA ARG A 277 -1.53 -24.92 12.11
C ARG A 277 -2.75 -24.74 13.01
N LYS A 278 -2.76 -23.79 13.95
CA LYS A 278 -3.87 -23.56 14.91
C LYS A 278 -4.62 -22.26 14.69
N GLU A 279 -4.16 -21.40 13.80
CA GLU A 279 -4.76 -20.06 13.53
C GLU A 279 -5.44 -19.99 12.14
N PHE A 280 -5.57 -21.15 11.44
CA PHE A 280 -6.37 -21.28 10.20
C PHE A 280 -7.39 -22.42 10.31
#